data_b54b3c99ebd2054a64ab9322abcc09b0
#
_entry.id   b54b3c99ebd2054a64ab9322abcc09b0
#
_cell.length_a   1.000
_cell.length_b   1.000
_cell.length_c   1.000
_cell.angle_alpha   90.00
_cell.angle_beta   90.00
_cell.angle_gamma   90.00
#
_symmetry.space_group_name_H-M   'P 1'
#
loop_
_entity.id
_entity.type
_entity.pdbx_description
1 polymer ?
#
loop_
_entity_poly.entity_id
_entity_poly.type
_entity_poly.pdbx_seq_one_letter_code
_entity_poly.pdbx_strand_id
1 'polypeptide(L)'
;MKIYISPSDQTENPYAWGNTNEGEQCNKIAKALEEAFLRVGGCQVKRNTTYSISNAIRESNAWGADYHICIHTNAFNGSVAGTRLFCWDSSGDGYQACKAVMKTLAPITPGTSDNITPRPGLNEVGGTVATTVYIEVGFHDNPTEAKWIVEHTTDIAEAICHGLCNHLGIAYKPAEQQQETKNVLYRVQVGAFRNRDYALKLMAELKNIGYDAFIATEEM
;
A
#
# COMPACT_ATOMS: atom_id res chain seq x y z
N MET A 1 1.73 21.74 2.75
CA MET A 1 2.70 20.72 2.28
C MET A 1 2.05 19.84 1.22
N LYS A 2 2.76 19.52 0.15
CA LYS A 2 2.29 18.73 -0.98
C LYS A 2 3.14 17.47 -1.11
N ILE A 3 2.50 16.31 -1.05
CA ILE A 3 3.13 14.99 -1.15
C ILE A 3 2.69 14.33 -2.47
N TYR A 4 3.65 13.97 -3.31
CA TYR A 4 3.40 13.25 -4.54
C TYR A 4 3.85 11.80 -4.39
N ILE A 5 2.99 10.83 -4.67
CA ILE A 5 3.25 9.40 -4.55
C ILE A 5 3.43 8.81 -5.95
N SER A 6 4.58 8.20 -6.18
CA SER A 6 4.98 7.59 -7.45
C SER A 6 5.19 6.09 -7.28
N PRO A 7 4.20 5.25 -7.60
CA PRO A 7 4.42 3.81 -7.66
C PRO A 7 5.22 3.42 -8.89
N SER A 8 6.00 2.34 -8.78
CA SER A 8 6.70 1.70 -9.91
C SER A 8 5.75 1.41 -11.07
N ASP A 9 6.25 1.57 -12.29
CA ASP A 9 5.57 1.21 -13.53
C ASP A 9 6.06 -0.13 -14.13
N GLN A 10 6.93 -0.85 -13.43
CA GLN A 10 7.60 -2.05 -13.89
C GLN A 10 6.70 -3.29 -13.81
N THR A 11 5.83 -3.46 -14.78
CA THR A 11 4.90 -4.62 -14.87
C THR A 11 5.57 -5.88 -15.40
N GLU A 12 6.76 -5.77 -15.98
CA GLU A 12 7.59 -6.87 -16.48
C GLU A 12 8.41 -7.58 -15.39
N ASN A 13 8.44 -7.05 -14.16
CA ASN A 13 9.15 -7.64 -13.02
C ASN A 13 8.22 -8.55 -12.21
N PRO A 14 8.21 -9.89 -12.47
CA PRO A 14 7.31 -10.81 -11.78
C PRO A 14 7.76 -11.04 -10.34
N TYR A 15 6.80 -11.20 -9.45
CA TYR A 15 7.05 -11.64 -8.09
C TYR A 15 7.29 -13.14 -8.01
N ALA A 16 8.16 -13.57 -7.11
CA ALA A 16 8.40 -14.98 -6.82
C ALA A 16 7.19 -15.68 -6.14
N TRP A 17 6.14 -14.92 -5.80
CA TRP A 17 4.90 -15.43 -5.21
C TRP A 17 3.69 -14.58 -5.64
N GLY A 18 2.51 -15.23 -5.77
CA GLY A 18 1.22 -14.54 -5.92
C GLY A 18 0.79 -14.24 -7.36
N ASN A 19 1.53 -14.72 -8.39
CA ASN A 19 1.22 -14.47 -9.80
C ASN A 19 0.90 -13.00 -10.11
N THR A 20 1.78 -12.12 -9.67
CA THR A 20 1.69 -10.66 -9.77
C THR A 20 3.04 -10.06 -10.13
N ASN A 21 3.13 -8.75 -10.22
CA ASN A 21 4.35 -8.03 -10.60
C ASN A 21 4.57 -6.77 -9.75
N GLU A 22 5.74 -6.15 -9.91
CA GLU A 22 6.13 -4.97 -9.16
C GLU A 22 5.16 -3.80 -9.36
N GLY A 23 4.84 -3.46 -10.62
CA GLY A 23 3.93 -2.36 -10.93
C GLY A 23 2.57 -2.50 -10.26
N GLU A 24 1.97 -3.69 -10.29
CA GLU A 24 0.69 -3.96 -9.63
C GLU A 24 0.75 -3.80 -8.11
N GLN A 25 1.75 -4.38 -7.44
CA GLN A 25 1.84 -4.34 -5.99
C GLN A 25 2.21 -2.94 -5.49
N CYS A 26 3.14 -2.27 -6.15
CA CYS A 26 3.50 -0.89 -5.82
C CYS A 26 2.32 0.08 -5.99
N ASN A 27 1.46 -0.14 -7.00
CA ASN A 27 0.24 0.66 -7.15
C ASN A 27 -0.79 0.40 -6.05
N LYS A 28 -0.92 -0.83 -5.55
CA LYS A 28 -1.79 -1.14 -4.40
C LYS A 28 -1.28 -0.45 -3.13
N ILE A 29 0.03 -0.54 -2.86
CA ILE A 29 0.67 0.12 -1.71
C ILE A 29 0.50 1.65 -1.82
N ALA A 30 0.76 2.22 -2.99
CA ALA A 30 0.64 3.66 -3.22
C ALA A 30 -0.80 4.16 -3.04
N LYS A 31 -1.81 3.38 -3.43
CA LYS A 31 -3.22 3.69 -3.19
C LYS A 31 -3.53 3.69 -1.68
N ALA A 32 -3.10 2.67 -0.96
CA ALA A 32 -3.29 2.59 0.49
C ALA A 32 -2.56 3.74 1.22
N LEU A 33 -1.36 4.13 0.74
CA LEU A 33 -0.61 5.26 1.28
C LEU A 33 -1.32 6.60 1.04
N GLU A 34 -1.92 6.80 -0.13
CA GLU A 34 -2.75 7.97 -0.43
C GLU A 34 -3.94 8.05 0.54
N GLU A 35 -4.65 6.95 0.75
CA GLU A 35 -5.77 6.84 1.70
C GLU A 35 -5.32 7.12 3.15
N ALA A 36 -4.14 6.64 3.55
CA ALA A 36 -3.56 6.91 4.86
C ALA A 36 -3.27 8.42 5.06
N PHE A 37 -2.67 9.08 4.09
CA PHE A 37 -2.43 10.54 4.16
C PHE A 37 -3.72 11.36 4.15
N LEU A 38 -4.72 10.97 3.36
CA LEU A 38 -6.04 11.63 3.37
C LEU A 38 -6.72 11.54 4.73
N ARG A 39 -6.61 10.40 5.42
CA ARG A 39 -7.14 10.17 6.76
C ARG A 39 -6.40 11.00 7.81
N VAL A 40 -5.07 11.02 7.74
CA VAL A 40 -4.22 11.80 8.65
C VAL A 40 -4.50 13.30 8.51
N GLY A 41 -4.62 13.79 7.28
CA GLY A 41 -4.78 15.20 6.96
C GLY A 41 -3.49 16.00 7.13
N GLY A 42 -3.59 17.33 7.12
CA GLY A 42 -2.44 18.22 7.30
C GLY A 42 -1.54 18.40 6.06
N CYS A 43 -1.80 17.67 4.98
CA CYS A 43 -1.10 17.79 3.71
C CYS A 43 -2.06 17.63 2.52
N GLN A 44 -1.63 18.10 1.35
CA GLN A 44 -2.24 17.76 0.08
C GLN A 44 -1.50 16.55 -0.49
N VAL A 45 -2.22 15.59 -1.04
CA VAL A 45 -1.63 14.40 -1.62
C VAL A 45 -2.10 14.20 -3.05
N LYS A 46 -1.20 13.74 -3.91
CA LYS A 46 -1.48 13.25 -5.26
C LYS A 46 -0.74 11.96 -5.49
N ARG A 47 -1.32 11.07 -6.27
CA ARG A 47 -0.70 9.82 -6.69
C ARG A 47 -0.66 9.72 -8.22
N ASN A 48 0.46 9.23 -8.77
CA ASN A 48 0.54 8.86 -10.17
C ASN A 48 -0.38 7.66 -10.45
N THR A 49 -1.21 7.79 -11.49
CA THR A 49 -2.14 6.73 -11.95
C THR A 49 -1.89 6.32 -13.39
N THR A 50 -0.80 6.82 -14.00
CA THR A 50 -0.54 6.66 -15.44
C THR A 50 0.39 5.51 -15.77
N TYR A 51 0.90 4.77 -14.77
CA TYR A 51 1.93 3.75 -14.96
C TYR A 51 3.13 4.28 -15.78
N SER A 52 3.64 5.46 -15.39
CA SER A 52 4.77 6.09 -16.07
C SER A 52 5.57 6.96 -15.10
N ILE A 53 6.80 6.54 -14.81
CA ILE A 53 7.75 7.27 -13.98
C ILE A 53 8.08 8.65 -14.59
N SER A 54 8.22 8.72 -15.91
CA SER A 54 8.47 10.01 -16.59
C SER A 54 7.31 11.00 -16.41
N ASN A 55 6.07 10.52 -16.43
CA ASN A 55 4.91 11.34 -16.10
C ASN A 55 4.88 11.73 -14.62
N ALA A 56 5.23 10.82 -13.71
CA ALA A 56 5.28 11.10 -12.29
C ALA A 56 6.25 12.23 -11.97
N ILE A 57 7.47 12.19 -12.51
CA ILE A 57 8.46 13.26 -12.35
C ILE A 57 7.91 14.60 -12.87
N ARG A 58 7.37 14.61 -14.09
CA ARG A 58 6.81 15.82 -14.72
C ARG A 58 5.65 16.41 -13.91
N GLU A 59 4.72 15.57 -13.48
CA GLU A 59 3.54 16.00 -12.71
C GLU A 59 3.91 16.48 -11.31
N SER A 60 4.83 15.80 -10.64
CA SER A 60 5.37 16.19 -9.34
C SER A 60 6.01 17.60 -9.42
N ASN A 61 6.88 17.81 -10.39
CA ASN A 61 7.57 19.09 -10.61
C ASN A 61 6.56 20.19 -10.99
N ALA A 62 5.63 19.93 -11.90
CA ALA A 62 4.62 20.90 -12.33
C ALA A 62 3.63 21.26 -11.20
N TRP A 63 3.32 20.32 -10.33
CA TRP A 63 2.45 20.57 -9.17
C TRP A 63 3.18 21.30 -8.05
N GLY A 64 4.50 21.34 -8.08
CA GLY A 64 5.34 21.89 -7.02
C GLY A 64 5.21 21.08 -5.74
N ALA A 65 5.44 19.76 -5.85
CA ALA A 65 5.47 18.89 -4.68
C ALA A 65 6.61 19.28 -3.74
N ASP A 66 6.38 19.21 -2.44
CA ASP A 66 7.42 19.35 -1.42
C ASP A 66 8.18 18.03 -1.24
N TYR A 67 7.44 16.90 -1.29
CA TYR A 67 7.97 15.55 -1.20
C TYR A 67 7.50 14.69 -2.37
N HIS A 68 8.42 13.86 -2.88
CA HIS A 68 8.18 12.84 -3.91
C HIS A 68 8.51 11.48 -3.34
N ILE A 69 7.49 10.65 -3.15
CA ILE A 69 7.60 9.34 -2.49
C ILE A 69 7.50 8.26 -3.55
N CYS A 70 8.61 7.59 -3.84
CA CYS A 70 8.66 6.48 -4.79
C CYS A 70 8.43 5.16 -4.07
N ILE A 71 7.55 4.34 -4.60
CA ILE A 71 7.24 3.00 -4.08
C ILE A 71 7.68 1.97 -5.11
N HIS A 72 8.69 1.19 -4.75
CA HIS A 72 9.30 0.14 -5.54
C HIS A 72 9.51 -1.13 -4.73
N THR A 73 9.88 -2.22 -5.41
CA THR A 73 10.39 -3.43 -4.79
C THR A 73 11.59 -3.94 -5.56
N ASN A 74 12.59 -4.42 -4.83
CA ASN A 74 13.90 -4.77 -5.34
C ASN A 74 13.97 -6.22 -5.87
N ALA A 75 15.02 -6.53 -6.60
CA ALA A 75 15.40 -7.89 -6.97
C ALA A 75 16.92 -8.04 -6.93
N PHE A 76 17.41 -9.23 -6.61
CA PHE A 76 18.85 -9.51 -6.66
C PHE A 76 19.17 -10.98 -7.00
N ASN A 77 19.06 -11.91 -6.05
CA ASN A 77 19.46 -13.31 -6.23
C ASN A 77 18.46 -14.31 -5.61
N GLY A 78 17.25 -13.88 -5.32
CA GLY A 78 16.18 -14.70 -4.73
C GLY A 78 16.35 -15.02 -3.24
N SER A 79 17.43 -14.56 -2.59
CA SER A 79 17.74 -14.88 -1.19
C SER A 79 17.98 -13.66 -0.29
N VAL A 80 18.35 -12.52 -0.88
CA VAL A 80 18.48 -11.26 -0.12
C VAL A 80 17.11 -10.80 0.32
N ALA A 81 17.03 -10.26 1.56
CA ALA A 81 15.81 -9.77 2.17
C ALA A 81 16.08 -8.52 3.00
N GLY A 82 15.16 -7.56 2.98
CA GLY A 82 15.23 -6.31 3.76
C GLY A 82 14.89 -5.08 2.92
N THR A 83 14.63 -3.98 3.61
CA THR A 83 14.22 -2.69 3.03
C THR A 83 15.42 -1.88 2.57
N ARG A 84 15.33 -1.27 1.40
CA ARG A 84 16.33 -0.32 0.89
C ARG A 84 15.68 1.04 0.68
N LEU A 85 16.31 2.10 1.17
CA LEU A 85 15.85 3.46 0.93
C LEU A 85 16.93 4.27 0.24
N PHE A 86 16.50 5.05 -0.75
CA PHE A 86 17.41 5.92 -1.50
C PHE A 86 16.96 7.38 -1.43
N CYS A 87 17.93 8.27 -1.41
CA CYS A 87 17.77 9.72 -1.35
C CYS A 87 18.87 10.42 -2.13
N TRP A 88 18.81 11.75 -2.19
CA TRP A 88 19.81 12.54 -2.94
C TRP A 88 21.20 12.50 -2.30
N ASP A 89 21.28 12.73 -0.99
CA ASP A 89 22.54 12.81 -0.24
C ASP A 89 22.45 12.09 1.12
N SER A 90 23.53 12.06 1.88
CA SER A 90 23.65 11.37 3.17
C SER A 90 23.34 12.23 4.40
N SER A 91 22.88 13.46 4.24
CA SER A 91 22.70 14.41 5.36
C SER A 91 21.45 15.28 5.26
N GLY A 92 20.93 15.49 4.04
CA GLY A 92 19.80 16.37 3.76
C GLY A 92 18.47 15.87 4.28
N ASP A 93 17.43 16.64 4.00
CA ASP A 93 16.07 16.38 4.44
C ASP A 93 15.53 15.03 3.95
N GLY A 94 15.82 14.64 2.70
CA GLY A 94 15.48 13.33 2.15
C GLY A 94 16.11 12.15 2.92
N TYR A 95 17.35 12.31 3.39
CA TYR A 95 17.99 11.31 4.22
C TYR A 95 17.32 11.17 5.59
N GLN A 96 16.92 12.29 6.21
CA GLN A 96 16.21 12.26 7.49
C GLN A 96 14.79 11.65 7.33
N ALA A 97 14.11 11.96 6.23
CA ALA A 97 12.83 11.34 5.88
C ALA A 97 12.98 9.83 5.68
N CYS A 98 14.01 9.37 4.94
CA CYS A 98 14.34 7.95 4.81
C CYS A 98 14.60 7.29 6.16
N LYS A 99 15.33 7.93 7.07
CA LYS A 99 15.55 7.40 8.44
C LYS A 99 14.25 7.23 9.21
N ALA A 100 13.34 8.18 9.10
CA ALA A 100 12.04 8.11 9.76
C ALA A 100 11.18 6.97 9.20
N VAL A 101 11.15 6.79 7.88
CA VAL A 101 10.45 5.66 7.22
C VAL A 101 11.13 4.32 7.58
N MET A 102 12.45 4.23 7.53
CA MET A 102 13.17 3.01 7.90
C MET A 102 12.83 2.55 9.33
N LYS A 103 12.68 3.49 10.25
CA LYS A 103 12.37 3.21 11.66
C LYS A 103 10.98 2.58 11.88
N THR A 104 10.05 2.82 10.98
CA THR A 104 8.68 2.28 11.06
C THR A 104 8.44 1.10 10.13
N LEU A 105 9.10 1.06 8.97
CA LEU A 105 8.89 0.03 7.96
C LEU A 105 9.76 -1.22 8.21
N ALA A 106 11.08 -1.07 8.43
CA ALA A 106 11.99 -2.20 8.59
C ALA A 106 11.58 -3.17 9.71
N PRO A 107 11.08 -2.72 10.89
CA PRO A 107 10.67 -3.64 11.96
C PRO A 107 9.52 -4.59 11.61
N ILE A 108 8.74 -4.29 10.57
CA ILE A 108 7.60 -5.13 10.17
C ILE A 108 7.92 -6.01 8.96
N THR A 109 9.03 -5.75 8.23
CA THR A 109 9.44 -6.58 7.09
C THR A 109 10.15 -7.85 7.55
N PRO A 110 10.06 -8.97 6.81
CA PRO A 110 10.71 -10.23 7.21
C PRO A 110 12.24 -10.20 7.10
N GLY A 111 12.79 -9.30 6.30
CA GLY A 111 14.24 -9.17 6.08
C GLY A 111 14.93 -8.29 7.11
N THR A 112 16.25 -8.37 7.17
CA THR A 112 17.09 -7.60 8.12
C THR A 112 18.29 -6.92 7.45
N SER A 113 18.42 -7.04 6.14
CA SER A 113 19.52 -6.45 5.38
C SER A 113 19.16 -5.01 4.96
N ASP A 114 18.72 -4.19 5.93
CA ASP A 114 18.20 -2.85 5.71
C ASP A 114 19.31 -1.82 5.55
N ASN A 115 19.13 -0.87 4.64
CA ASN A 115 20.03 0.27 4.55
C ASN A 115 19.41 1.50 3.88
N ILE A 116 20.07 2.65 4.09
CA ILE A 116 19.78 3.91 3.41
C ILE A 116 21.04 4.32 2.65
N THR A 117 20.91 4.52 1.34
CA THR A 117 22.05 4.86 0.47
C THR A 117 21.72 6.05 -0.43
N PRO A 118 22.57 7.08 -0.50
CA PRO A 118 22.41 8.13 -1.51
C PRO A 118 22.52 7.54 -2.91
N ARG A 119 21.53 7.88 -3.76
CA ARG A 119 21.48 7.46 -5.16
C ARG A 119 20.96 8.58 -6.09
N PRO A 120 21.65 9.70 -6.20
CA PRO A 120 21.22 10.84 -7.03
C PRO A 120 21.10 10.49 -8.52
N GLY A 121 21.70 9.38 -8.98
CA GLY A 121 21.59 8.91 -10.36
C GLY A 121 20.31 8.16 -10.71
N LEU A 122 19.44 7.84 -9.74
CA LEU A 122 18.12 7.29 -10.05
C LEU A 122 17.22 8.37 -10.64
N ASN A 123 16.46 8.03 -11.69
CA ASN A 123 15.64 8.97 -12.45
C ASN A 123 14.72 9.82 -11.57
N GLU A 124 14.02 9.21 -10.63
CA GLU A 124 13.09 9.93 -9.75
C GLU A 124 13.82 10.73 -8.67
N VAL A 125 14.98 10.26 -8.20
CA VAL A 125 15.77 10.98 -7.20
C VAL A 125 16.43 12.21 -7.82
N GLY A 126 16.99 12.08 -9.02
CA GLY A 126 17.69 13.17 -9.71
C GLY A 126 16.80 14.05 -10.59
N GLY A 127 15.63 13.56 -11.00
CA GLY A 127 14.71 14.24 -11.91
C GLY A 127 13.65 15.08 -11.24
N THR A 128 13.43 14.93 -9.93
CA THR A 128 12.44 15.72 -9.18
C THR A 128 13.07 16.90 -8.47
N VAL A 129 12.32 18.00 -8.37
CA VAL A 129 12.69 19.19 -7.58
C VAL A 129 12.33 18.96 -6.10
N ALA A 130 11.32 18.14 -5.83
CA ALA A 130 10.87 17.79 -4.50
C ALA A 130 11.92 16.98 -3.72
N THR A 131 11.86 17.04 -2.40
CA THR A 131 12.60 16.09 -1.53
C THR A 131 12.14 14.67 -1.83
N THR A 132 13.06 13.81 -2.33
CA THR A 132 12.71 12.44 -2.73
C THR A 132 13.00 11.45 -1.61
N VAL A 133 12.03 10.58 -1.36
CA VAL A 133 12.13 9.37 -0.54
C VAL A 133 11.83 8.17 -1.43
N TYR A 134 12.86 7.47 -1.86
CA TYR A 134 12.71 6.30 -2.73
C TYR A 134 12.76 5.02 -1.89
N ILE A 135 11.73 4.21 -1.97
CA ILE A 135 11.49 3.07 -1.09
C ILE A 135 11.46 1.79 -1.91
N GLU A 136 12.45 0.93 -1.69
CA GLU A 136 12.41 -0.48 -2.03
C GLU A 136 11.88 -1.22 -0.80
N VAL A 137 10.61 -1.57 -0.79
CA VAL A 137 9.91 -2.15 0.37
C VAL A 137 10.59 -3.45 0.82
N GLY A 138 10.95 -4.30 -0.13
CA GLY A 138 11.61 -5.58 0.06
C GLY A 138 11.98 -6.17 -1.30
N PHE A 139 12.42 -7.43 -1.35
CA PHE A 139 12.87 -8.11 -2.57
C PHE A 139 11.77 -9.00 -3.15
N HIS A 140 11.20 -8.61 -4.29
CA HIS A 140 10.11 -9.36 -4.93
C HIS A 140 10.55 -10.69 -5.57
N ASP A 141 11.85 -10.89 -5.79
CA ASP A 141 12.43 -12.17 -6.24
C ASP A 141 12.69 -13.16 -5.09
N ASN A 142 12.58 -12.71 -3.82
CA ASN A 142 12.60 -13.57 -2.64
C ASN A 142 11.17 -14.04 -2.32
N PRO A 143 10.86 -15.37 -2.35
CA PRO A 143 9.50 -15.87 -2.15
C PRO A 143 8.86 -15.47 -0.82
N THR A 144 9.65 -15.37 0.25
CA THR A 144 9.15 -14.99 1.58
C THR A 144 8.75 -13.51 1.61
N GLU A 145 9.60 -12.62 1.08
CA GLU A 145 9.29 -11.19 1.01
C GLU A 145 8.18 -10.90 0.00
N ALA A 146 8.21 -11.55 -1.18
CA ALA A 146 7.15 -11.42 -2.18
C ALA A 146 5.78 -11.76 -1.60
N LYS A 147 5.68 -12.88 -0.88
CA LYS A 147 4.45 -13.27 -0.19
C LYS A 147 4.03 -12.23 0.84
N TRP A 148 4.96 -11.82 1.69
CA TRP A 148 4.69 -10.84 2.74
C TRP A 148 4.22 -9.50 2.16
N ILE A 149 4.87 -8.98 1.12
CA ILE A 149 4.48 -7.70 0.46
C ILE A 149 3.03 -7.78 -0.04
N VAL A 150 2.66 -8.88 -0.69
CA VAL A 150 1.30 -9.08 -1.22
C VAL A 150 0.25 -9.12 -0.11
N GLU A 151 0.57 -9.78 1.02
CA GLU A 151 -0.35 -9.99 2.14
C GLU A 151 -0.45 -8.77 3.07
N HIS A 152 0.54 -7.84 3.07
CA HIS A 152 0.64 -6.72 4.03
C HIS A 152 0.61 -5.33 3.38
N THR A 153 -0.08 -5.19 2.24
CA THR A 153 -0.17 -3.91 1.50
C THR A 153 -0.55 -2.72 2.40
N THR A 154 -1.54 -2.90 3.27
CA THR A 154 -2.00 -1.84 4.17
C THR A 154 -0.99 -1.56 5.28
N ASP A 155 -0.39 -2.58 5.87
CA ASP A 155 0.60 -2.41 6.94
C ASP A 155 1.84 -1.67 6.43
N ILE A 156 2.28 -1.98 5.20
CA ILE A 156 3.39 -1.27 4.53
C ILE A 156 3.04 0.21 4.35
N ALA A 157 1.87 0.51 3.81
CA ALA A 157 1.43 1.87 3.59
C ALA A 157 1.31 2.66 4.90
N GLU A 158 0.75 2.05 5.94
CA GLU A 158 0.63 2.65 7.28
C GLU A 158 2.01 2.91 7.90
N ALA A 159 2.96 2.00 7.78
CA ALA A 159 4.32 2.18 8.29
C ALA A 159 5.05 3.33 7.57
N ILE A 160 4.91 3.43 6.24
CA ILE A 160 5.48 4.55 5.45
C ILE A 160 4.83 5.87 5.87
N CYS A 161 3.49 5.92 5.95
CA CYS A 161 2.76 7.11 6.38
C CYS A 161 3.18 7.56 7.79
N HIS A 162 3.26 6.62 8.73
CA HIS A 162 3.68 6.90 10.10
C HIS A 162 5.10 7.49 10.16
N GLY A 163 6.04 6.88 9.44
CA GLY A 163 7.43 7.38 9.37
C GLY A 163 7.49 8.81 8.81
N LEU A 164 6.79 9.07 7.71
CA LEU A 164 6.74 10.40 7.10
C LEU A 164 6.01 11.41 8.01
N CYS A 165 4.93 11.04 8.67
CA CYS A 165 4.25 11.90 9.64
C CYS A 165 5.19 12.32 10.79
N ASN A 166 5.99 11.37 11.31
CA ASN A 166 6.98 11.66 12.35
C ASN A 166 8.05 12.66 11.87
N HIS A 167 8.52 12.52 10.62
CA HIS A 167 9.48 13.44 10.03
C HIS A 167 8.89 14.83 9.81
N LEU A 168 7.66 14.89 9.32
CA LEU A 168 6.96 16.12 8.93
C LEU A 168 6.30 16.85 10.09
N GLY A 169 6.32 16.29 11.30
CA GLY A 169 5.63 16.88 12.46
C GLY A 169 4.10 16.83 12.35
N ILE A 170 3.56 15.90 11.56
CA ILE A 170 2.12 15.67 11.41
C ILE A 170 1.69 14.61 12.42
N ALA A 171 0.59 14.86 13.14
CA ALA A 171 0.06 13.88 14.08
C ALA A 171 -0.47 12.65 13.30
N TYR A 172 0.22 11.52 13.42
CA TYR A 172 -0.22 10.28 12.79
C TYR A 172 -1.53 9.77 13.42
N LYS A 173 -2.47 9.38 12.57
CA LYS A 173 -3.73 8.74 12.95
C LYS A 173 -3.74 7.35 12.32
N PRO A 174 -3.62 6.27 13.12
CA PRO A 174 -3.69 4.92 12.58
C PRO A 174 -5.04 4.68 11.90
N ALA A 175 -5.08 3.76 10.93
CA ALA A 175 -6.36 3.22 10.50
C ALA A 175 -7.07 2.68 11.74
N GLU A 176 -8.33 3.01 11.92
CA GLU A 176 -9.14 2.27 12.87
C GLU A 176 -9.01 0.81 12.44
N GLN A 177 -8.32 0.01 13.24
CA GLN A 177 -8.39 -1.42 13.06
C GLN A 177 -9.88 -1.71 13.10
N GLN A 178 -10.45 -2.13 11.97
CA GLN A 178 -11.66 -2.91 12.04
C GLN A 178 -11.25 -4.08 12.94
N GLN A 179 -11.56 -3.95 14.23
CA GLN A 179 -11.60 -5.13 15.07
C GLN A 179 -12.54 -6.04 14.28
N GLU A 180 -11.97 -7.03 13.62
CA GLU A 180 -12.73 -8.25 13.41
C GLU A 180 -13.17 -8.62 14.82
N THR A 181 -14.35 -8.14 15.18
CA THR A 181 -15.06 -8.65 16.33
C THR A 181 -15.32 -10.09 15.94
N LYS A 182 -14.49 -11.00 16.47
CA LYS A 182 -14.43 -12.43 16.14
C LYS A 182 -15.78 -13.16 16.30
N ASN A 183 -16.89 -12.43 16.40
CA ASN A 183 -18.26 -12.92 16.56
C ASN A 183 -19.32 -12.05 15.87
N VAL A 184 -18.99 -11.19 14.90
CA VAL A 184 -19.99 -10.45 14.12
C VAL A 184 -20.28 -11.22 12.84
N LEU A 185 -21.48 -11.77 12.77
CA LEU A 185 -22.03 -12.38 11.57
C LEU A 185 -22.87 -11.33 10.83
N TYR A 186 -22.41 -10.90 9.66
CA TYR A 186 -23.21 -10.05 8.78
C TYR A 186 -24.18 -10.90 7.97
N ARG A 187 -25.48 -10.71 8.19
CA ARG A 187 -26.54 -11.43 7.49
C ARG A 187 -27.20 -10.51 6.48
N VAL A 188 -27.25 -10.94 5.22
CA VAL A 188 -28.06 -10.28 4.19
C VAL A 188 -29.42 -10.97 4.13
N GLN A 189 -30.48 -10.24 4.41
CA GLN A 189 -31.86 -10.73 4.33
C GLN A 189 -32.45 -10.34 2.97
N VAL A 190 -32.85 -11.32 2.17
CA VAL A 190 -33.40 -11.12 0.80
C VAL A 190 -34.91 -11.23 0.73
N GLY A 191 -35.59 -11.55 1.84
CA GLY A 191 -37.06 -11.59 1.92
C GLY A 191 -37.56 -11.98 3.31
N ALA A 192 -38.80 -11.62 3.63
CA ALA A 192 -39.53 -12.06 4.82
C ALA A 192 -40.96 -12.42 4.41
N PHE A 193 -41.42 -13.65 4.73
CA PHE A 193 -42.70 -14.18 4.28
C PHE A 193 -43.45 -14.77 5.44
N ARG A 194 -44.74 -14.50 5.57
CA ARG A 194 -45.63 -15.18 6.52
C ARG A 194 -46.00 -16.60 6.05
N ASN A 195 -45.98 -16.84 4.72
CA ASN A 195 -46.22 -18.16 4.17
C ASN A 195 -44.88 -18.85 3.87
N ARG A 196 -44.70 -20.04 4.44
CA ARG A 196 -43.48 -20.84 4.31
C ARG A 196 -43.16 -21.25 2.87
N ASP A 197 -44.18 -21.48 2.03
CA ASP A 197 -43.99 -21.93 0.64
C ASP A 197 -43.34 -20.86 -0.21
N TYR A 198 -43.68 -19.58 0.03
CA TYR A 198 -43.00 -18.47 -0.68
C TYR A 198 -41.53 -18.34 -0.27
N ALA A 199 -41.21 -18.58 1.00
CA ALA A 199 -39.80 -18.58 1.43
C ALA A 199 -39.03 -19.76 0.81
N LEU A 200 -39.64 -20.95 0.72
CA LEU A 200 -39.03 -22.12 0.07
C LEU A 200 -38.81 -21.90 -1.40
N LYS A 201 -39.74 -21.24 -2.10
CA LYS A 201 -39.60 -20.92 -3.52
C LYS A 201 -38.43 -19.98 -3.76
N LEU A 202 -38.32 -18.88 -3.02
CA LEU A 202 -37.19 -17.95 -3.14
C LEU A 202 -35.87 -18.61 -2.78
N MET A 203 -35.81 -19.44 -1.75
CA MET A 203 -34.61 -20.20 -1.39
C MET A 203 -34.16 -21.11 -2.54
N ALA A 204 -35.09 -21.80 -3.23
CA ALA A 204 -34.75 -22.64 -4.36
C ALA A 204 -34.23 -21.83 -5.56
N GLU A 205 -34.82 -20.68 -5.83
CA GLU A 205 -34.35 -19.75 -6.89
C GLU A 205 -32.92 -19.26 -6.62
N LEU A 206 -32.63 -18.85 -5.38
CA LEU A 206 -31.27 -18.42 -4.97
C LEU A 206 -30.24 -19.54 -5.09
N LYS A 207 -30.59 -20.77 -4.69
CA LYS A 207 -29.71 -21.95 -4.85
C LYS A 207 -29.42 -22.26 -6.30
N ASN A 208 -30.41 -22.12 -7.19
CA ASN A 208 -30.24 -22.35 -8.62
C ASN A 208 -29.26 -21.36 -9.29
N ILE A 209 -29.11 -20.16 -8.75
CA ILE A 209 -28.14 -19.16 -9.24
C ILE A 209 -26.84 -19.11 -8.44
N GLY A 210 -26.61 -20.16 -7.60
CA GLY A 210 -25.32 -20.38 -6.94
C GLY A 210 -25.14 -19.80 -5.54
N TYR A 211 -26.19 -19.29 -4.89
CA TYR A 211 -26.10 -18.85 -3.50
C TYR A 211 -26.45 -19.98 -2.53
N ASP A 212 -25.65 -20.10 -1.45
CA ASP A 212 -26.03 -20.97 -0.32
C ASP A 212 -27.06 -20.25 0.55
N ALA A 213 -28.33 -20.59 0.37
CA ALA A 213 -29.48 -19.97 1.03
C ALA A 213 -30.16 -20.91 2.02
N PHE A 214 -30.59 -20.37 3.15
CA PHE A 214 -31.40 -21.09 4.17
C PHE A 214 -32.54 -20.20 4.70
N ILE A 215 -33.54 -20.83 5.33
CA ILE A 215 -34.65 -20.12 5.97
C ILE A 215 -34.37 -20.05 7.47
N ALA A 216 -34.38 -18.82 8.02
CA ALA A 216 -34.46 -18.60 9.47
C ALA A 216 -35.90 -18.22 9.84
N THR A 217 -36.42 -18.74 10.98
CA THR A 217 -37.74 -18.40 11.49
C THR A 217 -37.62 -17.52 12.72
N GLU A 218 -38.42 -16.45 12.78
CA GLU A 218 -38.61 -15.61 13.96
C GLU A 218 -40.08 -15.69 14.41
N GLU A 219 -40.31 -15.87 15.70
CA GLU A 219 -41.62 -15.71 16.30
C GLU A 219 -41.88 -14.22 16.56
N MET A 220 -43.06 -13.71 16.12
CA MET A 220 -43.47 -12.31 16.28
C MET A 220 -44.48 -12.20 17.39
#